data_4f81c212c3cf2e8669b8d36bae0c245b
#
_entry.id   4f81c212c3cf2e8669b8d36bae0c245b
#
_cell.length_a   1.000
_cell.length_b   1.000
_cell.length_c   1.000
_cell.angle_alpha   90.00
_cell.angle_beta   90.00
_cell.angle_gamma   90.00
#
_symmetry.space_group_name_H-M   'P 1'
#
loop_
_entity.id
_entity.type
_entity.pdbx_description
1 polymer ?
#
loop_
_entity_poly.entity_id
_entity_poly.type
_entity_poly.pdbx_seq_one_letter_code
_entity_poly.pdbx_strand_id
1 'polypeptide(L)'
;ANDIRQSDRVKQHIKQLDDIEIGEQYHLLDGNKMTNLGVLWIGTAKQRSRICYPITVEYLVYDELENKTNKLEWRDNTLNPKELLEDIMDKAVELTYSYEMPNGLFRKTVRYYNENLIRELLVNSLAHSSRTISNDITIKVYPGYISISNPGGLPLGVTKDNILHTKHRRNPNMIEILTAFGLMEGEGSGYDLIYELDAVEAKKQPEIESTFNTVTVYQSAEITDKEVVRLMDYVDHNYQL
;
A
#
# COMPACT_ATOMS: atom_id res chain seq x y z
N ALA A 1 17.39 3.94 13.74
CA ALA A 1 17.15 4.70 14.98
C ALA A 1 16.81 6.18 14.72
N ASN A 2 17.58 6.88 13.84
CA ASN A 2 17.35 8.32 13.60
C ASN A 2 15.92 8.65 13.13
N ASP A 3 15.38 7.93 12.18
CA ASP A 3 14.02 8.14 11.68
C ASP A 3 12.96 7.96 12.80
N ILE A 4 13.18 6.97 13.66
CA ILE A 4 12.31 6.73 14.84
C ILE A 4 12.37 7.90 15.82
N ARG A 5 13.56 8.46 16.08
CA ARG A 5 13.72 9.62 16.96
C ARG A 5 13.08 10.89 16.40
N GLN A 6 13.04 11.04 15.08
CA GLN A 6 12.44 12.20 14.42
C GLN A 6 10.91 12.08 14.25
N SER A 7 10.36 10.88 14.37
CA SER A 7 8.93 10.64 14.17
C SER A 7 8.08 11.24 15.30
N ASP A 8 7.03 11.98 14.95
CA ASP A 8 6.06 12.51 15.92
C ASP A 8 5.15 11.42 16.51
N ARG A 9 5.13 10.23 15.90
CA ARG A 9 4.37 9.06 16.37
C ARG A 9 5.04 8.32 17.52
N VAL A 10 6.30 8.63 17.81
CA VAL A 10 7.10 7.96 18.84
C VAL A 10 7.11 8.76 20.12
N LYS A 11 6.83 8.09 21.24
CA LYS A 11 6.81 8.70 22.56
C LYS A 11 8.19 9.22 22.96
N GLN A 12 8.23 10.34 23.70
CA GLN A 12 9.48 11.03 24.04
C GLN A 12 10.48 10.17 24.82
N HIS A 13 10.02 9.29 25.71
CA HIS A 13 10.92 8.41 26.46
C HIS A 13 11.62 7.37 25.57
N ILE A 14 10.97 6.91 24.48
CA ILE A 14 11.59 5.99 23.51
C ILE A 14 12.67 6.71 22.69
N LYS A 15 12.44 7.98 22.35
CA LYS A 15 13.42 8.80 21.62
C LYS A 15 14.74 9.01 22.37
N GLN A 16 14.73 8.83 23.68
CA GLN A 16 15.89 8.97 24.57
C GLN A 16 16.72 7.68 24.71
N LEU A 17 16.18 6.55 24.29
CA LEU A 17 16.85 5.26 24.31
C LEU A 17 18.05 5.24 23.36
N ASP A 18 19.03 4.40 23.66
CA ASP A 18 20.12 4.14 22.72
C ASP A 18 19.66 3.33 21.50
N ASP A 19 20.55 3.11 20.51
CA ASP A 19 20.18 2.46 19.26
C ASP A 19 19.85 0.97 19.44
N ILE A 20 20.45 0.31 20.43
CA ILE A 20 20.20 -1.09 20.75
C ILE A 20 18.83 -1.20 21.44
N GLU A 21 18.60 -0.37 22.45
CA GLU A 21 17.33 -0.31 23.17
C GLU A 21 16.15 0.01 22.23
N ILE A 22 16.31 0.95 21.29
CA ILE A 22 15.31 1.20 20.22
C ILE A 22 15.10 -0.05 19.38
N GLY A 23 16.19 -0.74 19.01
CA GLY A 23 16.12 -1.98 18.25
C GLY A 23 15.35 -3.09 18.98
N GLU A 24 15.55 -3.22 20.29
CA GLU A 24 14.83 -4.18 21.14
C GLU A 24 13.35 -3.76 21.32
N GLN A 25 13.10 -2.47 21.57
CA GLN A 25 11.76 -1.91 21.73
C GLN A 25 10.85 -2.20 20.53
N TYR A 26 11.39 -2.14 19.31
CA TYR A 26 10.66 -2.42 18.07
C TYR A 26 10.86 -3.86 17.54
N HIS A 27 11.34 -4.76 18.37
CA HIS A 27 11.56 -6.16 18.03
C HIS A 27 12.49 -6.39 16.82
N LEU A 28 13.37 -5.44 16.53
CA LEU A 28 14.40 -5.57 15.50
C LEU A 28 15.60 -6.39 16.02
N LEU A 29 15.87 -6.28 17.31
CA LEU A 29 16.92 -6.99 18.00
C LEU A 29 16.36 -7.89 19.11
N ASP A 30 17.07 -8.96 19.40
CA ASP A 30 16.94 -9.81 20.55
C ASP A 30 18.36 -9.97 21.15
N GLY A 31 18.68 -9.13 22.13
CA GLY A 31 20.05 -8.91 22.58
C GLY A 31 20.95 -8.48 21.41
N ASN A 32 22.03 -9.22 21.19
CA ASN A 32 23.00 -8.92 20.13
C ASN A 32 22.64 -9.54 18.75
N LYS A 33 21.43 -10.07 18.57
CA LYS A 33 21.02 -10.73 17.33
C LYS A 33 19.86 -9.99 16.67
N MET A 34 19.91 -9.88 15.36
CA MET A 34 18.77 -9.39 14.59
C MET A 34 17.68 -10.48 14.54
N THR A 35 16.44 -10.06 14.78
CA THR A 35 15.26 -10.86 14.50
C THR A 35 15.02 -10.91 12.98
N ASN A 36 14.07 -11.72 12.50
CA ASN A 36 13.66 -11.68 11.09
C ASN A 36 13.12 -10.30 10.69
N LEU A 37 12.41 -9.61 11.59
CA LEU A 37 11.96 -8.24 11.39
C LEU A 37 13.16 -7.28 11.31
N GLY A 38 14.14 -7.44 12.19
CA GLY A 38 15.37 -6.66 12.16
C GLY A 38 16.13 -6.85 10.86
N VAL A 39 16.24 -8.08 10.37
CA VAL A 39 16.87 -8.35 9.08
C VAL A 39 16.12 -7.66 7.93
N LEU A 40 14.78 -7.64 7.93
CA LEU A 40 14.00 -6.93 6.91
C LEU A 40 14.28 -5.42 6.90
N TRP A 41 14.38 -4.79 8.08
CA TRP A 41 14.50 -3.33 8.20
C TRP A 41 15.93 -2.80 8.16
N ILE A 42 16.87 -3.46 8.83
CA ILE A 42 18.24 -2.97 9.02
C ILE A 42 19.31 -3.94 8.50
N GLY A 43 18.92 -5.11 8.02
CA GLY A 43 19.85 -6.08 7.44
C GLY A 43 20.38 -5.65 6.08
N THR A 44 21.44 -6.30 5.64
CA THR A 44 21.96 -6.18 4.27
C THR A 44 21.10 -6.97 3.28
N ALA A 45 21.19 -6.68 1.98
CA ALA A 45 20.52 -7.45 0.92
C ALA A 45 20.81 -8.96 1.03
N LYS A 46 22.08 -9.32 1.31
CA LYS A 46 22.49 -10.72 1.52
C LYS A 46 21.82 -11.37 2.72
N GLN A 47 21.56 -10.62 3.78
CA GLN A 47 20.84 -11.14 4.95
C GLN A 47 19.34 -11.25 4.64
N ARG A 48 18.73 -10.23 4.00
CA ARG A 48 17.34 -10.27 3.58
C ARG A 48 17.03 -11.43 2.63
N SER A 49 17.91 -11.72 1.67
CA SER A 49 17.73 -12.84 0.74
C SER A 49 17.74 -14.23 1.40
N ARG A 50 18.19 -14.34 2.66
CA ARG A 50 18.20 -15.59 3.44
C ARG A 50 16.96 -15.81 4.28
N ILE A 51 16.07 -14.81 4.36
CA ILE A 51 14.77 -14.98 5.01
C ILE A 51 13.95 -15.95 4.18
N CYS A 52 13.27 -16.88 4.83
CA CYS A 52 12.51 -17.96 4.16
C CYS A 52 11.48 -17.39 3.16
N TYR A 53 10.79 -16.32 3.53
CA TYR A 53 9.81 -15.64 2.69
C TYR A 53 10.07 -14.12 2.73
N PRO A 54 10.99 -13.61 1.90
CA PRO A 54 11.28 -12.18 1.83
C PRO A 54 10.07 -11.41 1.26
N ILE A 55 10.12 -10.09 1.40
CA ILE A 55 9.13 -9.23 0.74
C ILE A 55 9.53 -9.12 -0.72
N THR A 56 8.65 -9.57 -1.61
CA THR A 56 8.81 -9.44 -3.05
C THR A 56 7.57 -8.80 -3.64
N VAL A 57 7.76 -7.96 -4.66
CA VAL A 57 6.68 -7.24 -5.32
C VAL A 57 6.80 -7.40 -6.83
N GLU A 58 5.68 -7.64 -7.48
CA GLU A 58 5.52 -7.64 -8.92
C GLU A 58 4.51 -6.56 -9.32
N TYR A 59 4.87 -5.72 -10.27
CA TYR A 59 4.02 -4.68 -10.83
C TYR A 59 3.82 -4.95 -12.32
N LEU A 60 2.57 -4.96 -12.75
CA LEU A 60 2.15 -5.32 -14.10
C LEU A 60 1.15 -4.29 -14.61
N VAL A 61 1.35 -3.81 -15.83
CA VAL A 61 0.41 -2.92 -16.53
C VAL A 61 -0.16 -3.61 -17.73
N TYR A 62 -1.45 -3.47 -17.95
CA TYR A 62 -2.20 -4.06 -19.04
C TYR A 62 -2.92 -2.99 -19.87
N ASP A 63 -3.02 -3.20 -21.18
CA ASP A 63 -3.85 -2.38 -22.06
C ASP A 63 -5.31 -2.88 -22.10
N GLU A 64 -6.14 -2.23 -22.95
CA GLU A 64 -7.56 -2.58 -23.15
C GLU A 64 -7.78 -3.99 -23.73
N LEU A 65 -6.76 -4.57 -24.36
CA LEU A 65 -6.78 -5.92 -24.92
C LEU A 65 -6.17 -6.96 -23.97
N GLU A 66 -5.93 -6.56 -22.73
CA GLU A 66 -5.27 -7.38 -21.70
C GLU A 66 -3.84 -7.81 -22.06
N ASN A 67 -3.18 -7.12 -23.00
CA ASN A 67 -1.77 -7.33 -23.24
C ASN A 67 -0.94 -6.61 -22.16
N LYS A 68 0.09 -7.29 -21.69
CA LYS A 68 1.03 -6.70 -20.74
C LYS A 68 1.91 -5.66 -21.45
N THR A 69 1.83 -4.41 -21.01
CA THR A 69 2.57 -3.29 -21.60
C THR A 69 3.78 -2.88 -20.76
N ASN A 70 3.75 -3.11 -19.45
CA ASN A 70 4.85 -2.79 -18.55
C ASN A 70 4.96 -3.85 -17.44
N LYS A 71 6.20 -4.05 -16.93
CA LYS A 71 6.49 -4.94 -15.81
C LYS A 71 7.68 -4.40 -15.01
N LEU A 72 7.51 -4.31 -13.70
CA LEU A 72 8.59 -4.06 -12.74
C LEU A 72 8.59 -5.17 -11.68
N GLU A 73 9.75 -5.45 -11.13
CA GLU A 73 9.90 -6.48 -10.09
C GLU A 73 10.90 -6.00 -9.02
N TRP A 74 10.53 -6.21 -7.76
CA TRP A 74 11.39 -5.99 -6.60
C TRP A 74 11.62 -7.33 -5.90
N ARG A 75 12.62 -8.08 -6.37
CA ARG A 75 12.96 -9.44 -5.88
C ARG A 75 14.41 -9.57 -5.44
N ASP A 76 15.23 -8.54 -5.62
CA ASP A 76 16.66 -8.56 -5.32
C ASP A 76 16.98 -8.33 -3.83
N ASN A 77 15.96 -7.98 -3.04
CA ASN A 77 16.07 -7.73 -1.59
C ASN A 77 17.04 -6.60 -1.22
N THR A 78 17.32 -5.68 -2.13
CA THR A 78 18.25 -4.55 -1.89
C THR A 78 17.62 -3.48 -0.99
N LEU A 79 16.29 -3.30 -1.07
CA LEU A 79 15.55 -2.28 -0.37
C LEU A 79 14.94 -2.81 0.95
N ASN A 80 14.92 -1.98 1.98
CA ASN A 80 14.11 -2.24 3.16
C ASN A 80 12.63 -1.90 2.90
N PRO A 81 11.68 -2.25 3.79
CA PRO A 81 10.25 -2.02 3.52
C PRO A 81 9.87 -0.56 3.26
N LYS A 82 10.53 0.43 3.89
CA LYS A 82 10.28 1.86 3.64
C LYS A 82 10.80 2.26 2.27
N GLU A 83 12.06 1.95 1.99
CA GLU A 83 12.69 2.21 0.69
C GLU A 83 11.94 1.54 -0.46
N LEU A 84 11.40 0.33 -0.22
CA LEU A 84 10.59 -0.40 -1.20
C LEU A 84 9.30 0.35 -1.53
N LEU A 85 8.58 0.86 -0.52
CA LEU A 85 7.37 1.66 -0.73
C LEU A 85 7.68 2.94 -1.52
N GLU A 86 8.75 3.64 -1.15
CA GLU A 86 9.20 4.86 -1.82
C GLU A 86 9.57 4.58 -3.29
N ASP A 87 10.31 3.51 -3.55
CA ASP A 87 10.74 3.12 -4.91
C ASP A 87 9.57 2.66 -5.78
N ILE A 88 8.57 1.98 -5.21
CA ILE A 88 7.32 1.64 -5.92
C ILE A 88 6.58 2.91 -6.32
N MET A 89 6.39 3.86 -5.39
CA MET A 89 5.68 5.11 -5.67
C MET A 89 6.39 5.97 -6.72
N ASP A 90 7.72 5.91 -6.78
CA ASP A 90 8.53 6.63 -7.76
C ASP A 90 8.49 5.98 -9.16
N LYS A 91 8.58 4.66 -9.23
CA LYS A 91 8.72 3.92 -10.51
C LYS A 91 7.41 3.48 -11.13
N ALA A 92 6.37 3.23 -10.34
CA ALA A 92 5.06 2.79 -10.81
C ALA A 92 4.23 3.99 -11.27
N VAL A 93 4.67 4.65 -12.33
CA VAL A 93 4.15 5.95 -12.79
C VAL A 93 2.66 5.91 -13.13
N GLU A 94 2.13 4.76 -13.55
CA GLU A 94 0.73 4.60 -13.88
C GLU A 94 -0.19 4.75 -12.65
N LEU A 95 0.32 4.53 -11.44
CA LEU A 95 -0.41 4.77 -10.19
C LEU A 95 -0.63 6.27 -9.90
N THR A 96 0.16 7.13 -10.54
CA THR A 96 0.14 8.58 -10.34
C THR A 96 -0.45 9.36 -11.52
N TYR A 97 -0.99 8.67 -12.53
CA TYR A 97 -1.59 9.29 -13.70
C TYR A 97 -2.74 10.23 -13.31
N SER A 98 -2.81 11.35 -14.01
CA SER A 98 -3.83 12.36 -13.85
C SER A 98 -4.27 12.92 -15.19
N TYR A 99 -5.46 13.49 -15.23
CA TYR A 99 -5.99 14.23 -16.37
C TYR A 99 -6.50 15.57 -15.92
N GLU A 100 -6.63 16.51 -16.86
CA GLU A 100 -7.14 17.83 -16.58
C GLU A 100 -8.63 17.95 -16.94
N MET A 101 -9.43 18.43 -16.00
CA MET A 101 -10.84 18.73 -16.21
C MET A 101 -11.08 20.24 -16.22
N PRO A 102 -11.99 20.75 -17.09
CA PRO A 102 -12.45 22.13 -17.01
C PRO A 102 -13.14 22.40 -15.66
N ASN A 103 -12.80 23.50 -15.01
CA ASN A 103 -13.46 23.98 -13.80
C ASN A 103 -13.71 25.48 -13.91
N GLY A 104 -14.79 25.86 -14.58
CA GLY A 104 -15.09 27.26 -14.93
C GLY A 104 -14.01 27.84 -15.84
N LEU A 105 -13.36 28.93 -15.40
CA LEU A 105 -12.25 29.56 -16.13
C LEU A 105 -10.89 28.89 -15.93
N PHE A 106 -10.84 27.89 -15.06
CA PHE A 106 -9.61 27.20 -14.68
C PHE A 106 -9.67 25.73 -15.08
N ARG A 107 -8.53 25.04 -15.00
CA ARG A 107 -8.44 23.59 -15.10
C ARG A 107 -8.16 23.01 -13.72
N LYS A 108 -8.76 21.85 -13.41
CA LYS A 108 -8.48 21.07 -12.23
C LYS A 108 -7.79 19.78 -12.67
N THR A 109 -6.62 19.51 -12.10
CA THR A 109 -5.98 18.20 -12.27
C THR A 109 -6.71 17.17 -11.42
N VAL A 110 -7.18 16.10 -12.03
CA VAL A 110 -7.84 14.96 -11.37
C VAL A 110 -6.95 13.75 -11.54
N ARG A 111 -6.60 13.10 -10.44
CA ARG A 111 -5.85 11.84 -10.48
C ARG A 111 -6.79 10.68 -10.68
N TYR A 112 -6.35 9.67 -11.44
CA TYR A 112 -7.09 8.41 -11.54
C TYR A 112 -7.23 7.74 -10.17
N TYR A 113 -6.18 7.79 -9.36
CA TYR A 113 -6.17 7.27 -7.99
C TYR A 113 -5.62 8.32 -7.04
N ASN A 114 -6.19 8.42 -5.85
CA ASN A 114 -5.67 9.26 -4.80
C ASN A 114 -4.34 8.69 -4.30
N GLU A 115 -3.32 9.52 -4.14
CA GLU A 115 -1.99 9.10 -3.72
C GLU A 115 -2.00 8.49 -2.30
N ASN A 116 -2.78 9.07 -1.39
CA ASN A 116 -2.91 8.54 -0.03
C ASN A 116 -3.60 7.17 -0.02
N LEU A 117 -4.60 6.98 -0.91
CA LEU A 117 -5.25 5.68 -1.09
C LEU A 117 -4.26 4.62 -1.58
N ILE A 118 -3.48 4.91 -2.62
CA ILE A 118 -2.47 3.98 -3.13
C ILE A 118 -1.44 3.65 -2.04
N ARG A 119 -0.95 4.67 -1.33
CA ARG A 119 -0.02 4.49 -0.23
C ARG A 119 -0.60 3.58 0.86
N GLU A 120 -1.85 3.80 1.25
CA GLU A 120 -2.53 2.99 2.27
C GLU A 120 -2.68 1.53 1.82
N LEU A 121 -3.09 1.29 0.58
CA LEU A 121 -3.19 -0.06 0.02
C LEU A 121 -1.85 -0.80 0.01
N LEU A 122 -0.76 -0.10 -0.36
CA LEU A 122 0.60 -0.68 -0.38
C LEU A 122 1.09 -0.98 1.04
N VAL A 123 0.91 -0.04 1.98
CA VAL A 123 1.30 -0.24 3.39
C VAL A 123 0.50 -1.38 4.01
N ASN A 124 -0.81 -1.46 3.75
CA ASN A 124 -1.66 -2.56 4.20
C ASN A 124 -1.19 -3.91 3.64
N SER A 125 -0.77 -3.94 2.37
CA SER A 125 -0.23 -5.15 1.77
C SER A 125 1.03 -5.63 2.48
N LEU A 126 1.94 -4.73 2.87
CA LEU A 126 3.12 -5.07 3.67
C LEU A 126 2.75 -5.53 5.08
N ALA A 127 1.87 -4.78 5.75
CA ALA A 127 1.48 -5.04 7.13
C ALA A 127 0.74 -6.38 7.30
N HIS A 128 -0.04 -6.76 6.30
CA HIS A 128 -0.94 -7.93 6.38
C HIS A 128 -0.53 -9.12 5.52
N SER A 129 0.58 -9.06 4.76
CA SER A 129 1.11 -10.21 4.04
C SER A 129 1.45 -11.38 4.97
N SER A 130 1.09 -12.59 4.57
CA SER A 130 1.57 -13.79 5.24
C SER A 130 3.06 -13.99 4.99
N ARG A 131 3.81 -14.25 6.05
CA ARG A 131 5.24 -14.59 5.98
C ARG A 131 5.48 -16.11 5.99
N THR A 132 4.45 -16.89 5.68
CA THR A 132 4.50 -18.35 5.57
C THR A 132 4.09 -18.85 4.20
N ILE A 133 3.79 -17.94 3.27
CA ILE A 133 3.38 -18.24 1.90
C ILE A 133 4.38 -17.57 0.95
N SER A 134 4.93 -18.38 0.03
CA SER A 134 5.90 -17.91 -0.97
C SER A 134 5.18 -17.33 -2.20
N ASN A 135 4.60 -16.14 -2.04
CA ASN A 135 3.99 -15.41 -3.13
C ASN A 135 4.42 -13.93 -3.07
N ASP A 136 4.44 -13.28 -4.22
CA ASP A 136 4.67 -11.84 -4.33
C ASP A 136 3.45 -11.04 -3.85
N ILE A 137 3.68 -9.82 -3.39
CA ILE A 137 2.66 -8.78 -3.45
C ILE A 137 2.56 -8.40 -4.93
N THR A 138 1.36 -8.50 -5.51
CA THR A 138 1.16 -8.25 -6.94
C THR A 138 0.28 -7.02 -7.11
N ILE A 139 0.79 -6.05 -7.86
CA ILE A 139 0.08 -4.84 -8.26
C ILE A 139 -0.21 -4.94 -9.74
N LYS A 140 -1.47 -4.88 -10.13
CA LYS A 140 -1.88 -4.88 -11.54
C LYS A 140 -2.66 -3.62 -11.85
N VAL A 141 -2.26 -2.95 -12.92
CA VAL A 141 -2.93 -1.75 -13.42
C VAL A 141 -3.61 -2.11 -14.73
N TYR A 142 -4.90 -1.84 -14.81
CA TYR A 142 -5.75 -1.98 -15.99
C TYR A 142 -6.33 -0.60 -16.35
N PRO A 143 -6.90 -0.45 -17.58
CA PRO A 143 -7.51 0.81 -18.04
C PRO A 143 -8.65 1.18 -17.14
N GLY A 144 -8.95 1.33 -16.12
CA GLY A 144 -10.12 1.71 -15.32
C GLY A 144 -10.10 1.20 -13.91
N TYR A 145 -9.14 0.35 -13.55
CA TYR A 145 -8.97 -0.10 -12.19
C TYR A 145 -7.56 -0.59 -11.91
N ILE A 146 -7.21 -0.62 -10.63
CA ILE A 146 -6.03 -1.32 -10.14
C ILE A 146 -6.45 -2.47 -9.23
N SER A 147 -5.61 -3.48 -9.13
CA SER A 147 -5.73 -4.51 -8.10
C SER A 147 -4.42 -4.68 -7.36
N ILE A 148 -4.50 -4.79 -6.04
CA ILE A 148 -3.36 -5.08 -5.18
C ILE A 148 -3.66 -6.37 -4.42
N SER A 149 -2.85 -7.38 -4.66
CA SER A 149 -2.98 -8.70 -4.06
C SER A 149 -1.80 -9.00 -3.15
N ASN A 150 -2.07 -9.45 -1.95
CA ASN A 150 -1.04 -9.84 -1.00
C ASN A 150 -1.17 -11.31 -0.55
N PRO A 151 -0.04 -11.96 -0.23
CA PRO A 151 -0.03 -13.33 0.28
C PRO A 151 -0.84 -13.50 1.57
N GLY A 152 -1.65 -14.55 1.62
CA GLY A 152 -2.47 -14.94 2.77
C GLY A 152 -3.89 -14.40 2.70
N GLY A 153 -4.88 -15.29 2.85
CA GLY A 153 -6.30 -14.94 2.90
C GLY A 153 -6.66 -14.07 4.11
N LEU A 154 -7.90 -13.64 4.22
CA LEU A 154 -8.38 -12.94 5.41
C LEU A 154 -8.20 -13.82 6.66
N PRO A 155 -7.87 -13.22 7.81
CA PRO A 155 -7.77 -13.95 9.07
C PRO A 155 -9.10 -14.60 9.45
N LEU A 156 -9.03 -15.64 10.27
CA LEU A 156 -10.21 -16.34 10.75
C LEU A 156 -11.16 -15.35 11.47
N GLY A 157 -12.44 -15.34 11.08
CA GLY A 157 -13.44 -14.42 11.62
C GLY A 157 -13.51 -13.06 10.95
N VAL A 158 -12.57 -12.72 10.08
CA VAL A 158 -12.62 -11.52 9.24
C VAL A 158 -13.22 -11.87 7.89
N THR A 159 -14.23 -11.12 7.49
CA THR A 159 -14.91 -11.22 6.19
C THR A 159 -14.88 -9.86 5.50
N LYS A 160 -15.18 -9.83 4.21
CA LYS A 160 -15.32 -8.56 3.48
C LYS A 160 -16.41 -7.63 4.06
N ASP A 161 -17.44 -8.20 4.71
CA ASP A 161 -18.55 -7.43 5.28
C ASP A 161 -18.22 -6.83 6.64
N ASN A 162 -17.25 -7.41 7.37
CA ASN A 162 -16.88 -6.93 8.71
C ASN A 162 -15.46 -6.35 8.81
N ILE A 163 -14.72 -6.29 7.70
CA ILE A 163 -13.31 -5.86 7.69
C ILE A 163 -13.12 -4.44 8.24
N LEU A 164 -14.09 -3.54 8.02
CA LEU A 164 -14.08 -2.17 8.56
C LEU A 164 -14.20 -2.13 10.09
N HIS A 165 -14.87 -3.12 10.66
CA HIS A 165 -15.19 -3.16 12.10
C HIS A 165 -14.33 -4.16 12.87
N THR A 166 -13.42 -4.86 12.17
CA THR A 166 -12.62 -5.93 12.77
C THR A 166 -11.14 -5.55 12.79
N LYS A 167 -10.61 -5.30 13.98
CA LYS A 167 -9.18 -5.03 14.17
C LYS A 167 -8.42 -6.34 14.29
N HIS A 168 -7.84 -6.82 13.20
CA HIS A 168 -6.94 -7.98 13.22
C HIS A 168 -5.55 -7.60 12.71
N ARG A 169 -4.54 -7.87 13.52
CA ARG A 169 -3.14 -7.59 13.20
C ARG A 169 -2.41 -8.90 12.91
N ARG A 170 -2.21 -9.24 11.64
CA ARG A 170 -1.46 -10.45 11.26
C ARG A 170 0.01 -10.36 11.68
N ASN A 171 0.64 -9.22 11.48
CA ASN A 171 2.04 -8.97 11.80
C ASN A 171 2.14 -7.77 12.77
N PRO A 172 1.83 -7.93 14.08
CA PRO A 172 1.74 -6.81 15.01
C PRO A 172 3.04 -6.01 15.11
N ASN A 173 4.20 -6.67 15.16
CA ASN A 173 5.50 -6.00 15.25
C ASN A 173 5.84 -5.22 13.94
N MET A 174 5.40 -5.71 12.77
CA MET A 174 5.53 -4.97 11.51
C MET A 174 4.66 -3.70 11.54
N ILE A 175 3.43 -3.80 12.02
CA ILE A 175 2.52 -2.66 12.15
C ILE A 175 3.09 -1.62 13.12
N GLU A 176 3.66 -2.05 14.24
CA GLU A 176 4.26 -1.16 15.23
C GLU A 176 5.41 -0.34 14.62
N ILE A 177 6.30 -0.98 13.87
CA ILE A 177 7.39 -0.26 13.22
C ILE A 177 6.93 0.62 12.06
N LEU A 178 5.96 0.19 11.25
CA LEU A 178 5.35 1.02 10.20
C LEU A 178 4.70 2.28 10.81
N THR A 179 4.03 2.13 11.95
CA THR A 179 3.46 3.25 12.71
C THR A 179 4.56 4.18 13.25
N ALA A 180 5.63 3.63 13.80
CA ALA A 180 6.76 4.42 14.29
C ALA A 180 7.44 5.23 13.19
N PHE A 181 7.49 4.72 11.95
CA PHE A 181 7.96 5.46 10.78
C PHE A 181 6.93 6.44 10.19
N GLY A 182 5.72 6.52 10.75
CA GLY A 182 4.65 7.37 10.23
C GLY A 182 4.09 6.87 8.89
N LEU A 183 4.33 5.62 8.54
CA LEU A 183 3.83 5.00 7.31
C LEU A 183 2.40 4.47 7.46
N MET A 184 1.98 4.18 8.69
CA MET A 184 0.67 3.65 9.04
C MET A 184 0.13 4.32 10.31
N GLU A 185 -1.18 4.47 10.43
CA GLU A 185 -1.76 5.05 11.66
C GLU A 185 -1.88 4.06 12.82
N GLY A 186 -1.87 2.77 12.54
CA GLY A 186 -1.83 1.70 13.57
C GLY A 186 -3.15 1.47 14.32
N GLU A 187 -4.16 2.31 14.13
CA GLU A 187 -5.44 2.24 14.84
C GLU A 187 -6.49 1.35 14.14
N GLY A 188 -6.16 0.78 12.99
CA GLY A 188 -7.07 -0.03 12.16
C GLY A 188 -8.01 0.82 11.31
N SER A 189 -7.67 2.08 11.08
CA SER A 189 -8.43 3.06 10.30
C SER A 189 -8.09 3.06 8.80
N GLY A 190 -7.19 2.17 8.35
CA GLY A 190 -6.69 2.19 6.97
C GLY A 190 -7.79 2.00 5.92
N TYR A 191 -8.69 1.05 6.12
CA TYR A 191 -9.83 0.86 5.23
C TYR A 191 -10.85 1.99 5.37
N ASP A 192 -11.10 2.53 6.58
CA ASP A 192 -11.97 3.68 6.78
C ASP A 192 -11.48 4.88 5.97
N LEU A 193 -10.15 5.14 5.99
CA LEU A 193 -9.53 6.19 5.19
C LEU A 193 -9.73 5.98 3.69
N ILE A 194 -9.59 4.75 3.18
CA ILE A 194 -9.82 4.42 1.78
C ILE A 194 -11.25 4.73 1.38
N TYR A 195 -12.22 4.29 2.19
CA TYR A 195 -13.65 4.53 1.94
C TYR A 195 -14.00 6.02 2.01
N GLU A 196 -13.41 6.77 2.94
CA GLU A 196 -13.59 8.23 3.04
C GLU A 196 -13.02 8.96 1.82
N LEU A 197 -11.82 8.60 1.37
CA LEU A 197 -11.19 9.20 0.18
C LEU A 197 -12.01 8.94 -1.08
N ASP A 198 -12.50 7.72 -1.27
CA ASP A 198 -13.35 7.39 -2.40
C ASP A 198 -14.69 8.14 -2.35
N ALA A 199 -15.28 8.29 -1.18
CA ALA A 199 -16.50 9.06 -1.02
C ALA A 199 -16.30 10.55 -1.34
N VAL A 200 -15.19 11.15 -0.91
CA VAL A 200 -14.84 12.54 -1.19
C VAL A 200 -14.58 12.77 -2.69
N GLU A 201 -13.97 11.81 -3.37
CA GLU A 201 -13.67 11.88 -4.80
C GLU A 201 -14.81 11.34 -5.69
N ALA A 202 -15.95 10.98 -5.10
CA ALA A 202 -17.10 10.38 -5.78
C ALA A 202 -16.74 9.11 -6.57
N LYS A 203 -15.75 8.34 -6.10
CA LYS A 203 -15.31 7.08 -6.72
C LYS A 203 -16.07 5.88 -6.18
N LYS A 204 -16.02 4.81 -6.97
CA LYS A 204 -16.58 3.51 -6.55
C LYS A 204 -15.76 2.95 -5.40
N GLN A 205 -16.43 2.47 -4.38
CA GLN A 205 -15.81 1.84 -3.21
C GLN A 205 -14.98 0.61 -3.62
N PRO A 206 -13.90 0.29 -2.91
CA PRO A 206 -13.04 -0.83 -3.25
C PRO A 206 -13.77 -2.16 -3.08
N GLU A 207 -13.49 -3.09 -3.97
CA GLU A 207 -13.97 -4.47 -3.88
C GLU A 207 -12.86 -5.36 -3.32
N ILE A 208 -13.22 -6.23 -2.37
CA ILE A 208 -12.25 -7.12 -1.71
C ILE A 208 -12.63 -8.56 -2.04
N GLU A 209 -11.64 -9.28 -2.56
CA GLU A 209 -11.72 -10.72 -2.76
C GLU A 209 -10.70 -11.43 -1.87
N SER A 210 -11.10 -12.55 -1.28
CA SER A 210 -10.20 -13.36 -0.48
C SER A 210 -10.34 -14.83 -0.83
N THR A 211 -9.18 -15.45 -1.03
CA THR A 211 -9.02 -16.90 -1.09
C THR A 211 -8.27 -17.38 0.15
N PHE A 212 -7.99 -18.67 0.24
CA PHE A 212 -7.14 -19.21 1.31
C PHE A 212 -5.72 -18.63 1.27
N ASN A 213 -5.19 -18.35 0.08
CA ASN A 213 -3.79 -17.98 -0.14
C ASN A 213 -3.58 -16.48 -0.43
N THR A 214 -4.62 -15.72 -0.72
CA THR A 214 -4.49 -14.31 -1.13
C THR A 214 -5.65 -13.47 -0.67
N VAL A 215 -5.40 -12.19 -0.41
CA VAL A 215 -6.39 -11.12 -0.38
C VAL A 215 -6.08 -10.18 -1.53
N THR A 216 -7.08 -9.82 -2.31
CA THR A 216 -6.97 -8.87 -3.42
C THR A 216 -7.96 -7.73 -3.20
N VAL A 217 -7.47 -6.51 -3.29
CA VAL A 217 -8.28 -5.29 -3.28
C VAL A 217 -8.30 -4.73 -4.69
N TYR A 218 -9.49 -4.50 -5.22
CA TYR A 218 -9.73 -3.87 -6.51
C TYR A 218 -10.19 -2.44 -6.27
N GLN A 219 -9.49 -1.47 -6.83
CA GLN A 219 -9.83 -0.06 -6.77
C GLN A 219 -10.16 0.47 -8.15
N SER A 220 -11.38 0.95 -8.33
CA SER A 220 -11.83 1.55 -9.59
C SER A 220 -11.35 3.00 -9.71
N ALA A 221 -11.03 3.40 -10.93
CA ALA A 221 -10.86 4.81 -11.30
C ALA A 221 -12.20 5.49 -11.63
N GLU A 222 -13.27 4.72 -11.74
CA GLU A 222 -14.60 5.18 -12.15
C GLU A 222 -15.19 6.16 -11.14
N ILE A 223 -15.71 7.28 -11.67
CA ILE A 223 -16.42 8.29 -10.90
C ILE A 223 -17.92 7.95 -10.90
N THR A 224 -18.51 7.89 -9.72
CA THR A 224 -19.90 7.46 -9.53
C THR A 224 -20.89 8.64 -9.46
N ASP A 225 -20.40 9.88 -9.32
CA ASP A 225 -21.26 11.06 -9.29
C ASP A 225 -21.83 11.32 -10.70
N LYS A 226 -23.16 11.23 -10.78
CA LYS A 226 -23.90 11.43 -12.04
C LYS A 226 -23.74 12.81 -12.67
N GLU A 227 -23.47 13.85 -11.88
CA GLU A 227 -23.21 15.19 -12.39
C GLU A 227 -21.82 15.30 -13.01
N VAL A 228 -20.83 14.70 -12.36
CA VAL A 228 -19.45 14.64 -12.88
C VAL A 228 -19.37 13.78 -14.13
N VAL A 229 -20.03 12.62 -14.16
CA VAL A 229 -20.11 11.75 -15.35
C VAL A 229 -20.77 12.49 -16.51
N ARG A 230 -21.88 13.20 -16.29
CA ARG A 230 -22.53 14.03 -17.33
C ARG A 230 -21.62 15.14 -17.87
N LEU A 231 -20.83 15.77 -16.99
CA LEU A 231 -19.85 16.77 -17.39
C LEU A 231 -18.71 16.17 -18.23
N MET A 232 -18.25 14.98 -17.89
CA MET A 232 -17.24 14.24 -18.67
C MET A 232 -17.79 13.85 -20.05
N ASP A 233 -18.98 13.25 -20.11
CA ASP A 233 -19.68 12.92 -21.36
C ASP A 233 -19.88 14.16 -22.25
N TYR A 234 -20.23 15.30 -21.66
CA TYR A 234 -20.38 16.55 -22.38
C TYR A 234 -19.05 17.06 -22.98
N VAL A 235 -17.96 16.92 -22.24
CA VAL A 235 -16.60 17.32 -22.68
C VAL A 235 -16.14 16.40 -23.82
N ASP A 236 -16.27 15.08 -23.66
CA ASP A 236 -15.86 14.10 -24.68
C ASP A 236 -16.64 14.27 -26.00
N HIS A 237 -17.95 14.62 -25.93
CA HIS A 237 -18.76 14.85 -27.13
C HIS A 237 -18.46 16.18 -27.84
N ASN A 238 -18.05 17.22 -27.11
CA ASN A 238 -17.87 18.55 -27.67
C ASN A 238 -16.41 18.91 -27.98
N TYR A 239 -15.45 18.12 -27.50
CA TYR A 239 -14.03 18.37 -27.66
C TYR A 239 -13.26 17.11 -28.12
N GLN A 240 -13.88 16.28 -29.00
CA GLN A 240 -13.13 15.24 -29.69
C GLN A 240 -12.02 15.91 -30.51
N LEU A 241 -10.80 15.83 -29.99
CA LEU A 241 -9.56 16.22 -30.66
C LEU A 241 -9.06 15.07 -31.51
#